data_d14493f22a9e9990fe508ca5e7b11bf0
#
_entry.id   d14493f22a9e9990fe508ca5e7b11bf0
#
_cell.length_a   1.000
_cell.length_b   1.000
_cell.length_c   1.000
_cell.angle_alpha   90.00
_cell.angle_beta   90.00
_cell.angle_gamma   90.00
#
_symmetry.space_group_name_H-M   'P 1'
#
loop_
_entity.id
_entity.type
_entity.pdbx_description
1 polymer ?
#
loop_
_entity_poly.entity_id
_entity_poly.type
_entity_poly.pdbx_seq_one_letter_code
_entity_poly.pdbx_strand_id
1 'polypeptide(L)'
;MCEILPNQPFRGKLTDEHTAAMITVSAKPPNINAMSIVDRGLDELGFKRGAAQLSAFGISVGTEMTVVPGRILSPPGIKYGQGTPSVDERASWNLRNVKFAKGARLENWAVLVILDGNTRDEFSRPDDPELQATYRGFADMCRNSGMTVDKKDPVVVAARLPPKNPNDPTRSQAITTIRQQLMTLKSKPSLVLILLSSGDKHIYSGIKYLCDSHLDLG
;
A
#
# COMPACT_ATOMS: atom_id res chain seq x y z
N MET A 1 -39.37 -14.43 11.78
CA MET A 1 -38.72 -13.09 11.76
C MET A 1 -37.41 -13.24 12.54
N CYS A 2 -36.27 -12.94 11.95
CA CYS A 2 -34.98 -13.03 12.65
C CYS A 2 -34.51 -11.61 13.01
N GLU A 3 -34.03 -11.42 14.22
CA GLU A 3 -33.48 -10.17 14.72
C GLU A 3 -31.96 -10.26 14.75
N ILE A 4 -31.28 -9.21 14.27
CA ILE A 4 -29.83 -9.12 14.32
C ILE A 4 -29.44 -8.58 15.70
N LEU A 5 -28.70 -9.39 16.45
CA LEU A 5 -28.16 -8.95 17.74
C LEU A 5 -27.15 -7.82 17.56
N PRO A 6 -27.15 -6.79 18.40
CA PRO A 6 -26.19 -5.71 18.32
C PRO A 6 -24.77 -6.18 18.66
N ASN A 7 -23.78 -5.38 18.27
CA ASN A 7 -22.36 -5.59 18.60
C ASN A 7 -21.73 -6.88 18.05
N GLN A 8 -22.25 -7.40 16.95
CA GLN A 8 -21.63 -8.55 16.28
C GLN A 8 -20.57 -8.12 15.27
N PRO A 9 -19.40 -8.77 15.23
CA PRO A 9 -18.39 -8.49 14.24
C PRO A 9 -18.85 -8.90 12.84
N PHE A 10 -18.74 -8.01 11.87
CA PHE A 10 -18.96 -8.34 10.48
C PHE A 10 -17.81 -9.19 9.96
N ARG A 11 -18.10 -10.38 9.44
CA ARG A 11 -17.11 -11.36 8.95
C ARG A 11 -17.05 -11.43 7.41
N GLY A 12 -17.82 -10.63 6.72
CA GLY A 12 -17.85 -10.56 5.26
C GLY A 12 -16.79 -9.62 4.67
N LYS A 13 -16.66 -9.64 3.35
CA LYS A 13 -15.86 -8.64 2.63
C LYS A 13 -16.65 -7.32 2.58
N LEU A 14 -16.03 -6.24 3.01
CA LEU A 14 -16.62 -4.91 2.92
C LEU A 14 -16.68 -4.47 1.45
N THR A 15 -17.77 -3.80 1.08
CA THR A 15 -17.83 -3.05 -0.19
C THR A 15 -17.05 -1.76 -0.09
N ASP A 16 -16.79 -1.11 -1.22
CA ASP A 16 -16.09 0.18 -1.24
C ASP A 16 -16.87 1.25 -0.47
N GLU A 17 -18.20 1.24 -0.56
CA GLU A 17 -19.08 2.13 0.20
C GLU A 17 -18.98 1.88 1.72
N HIS A 18 -19.00 0.61 2.14
CA HIS A 18 -18.83 0.25 3.55
C HIS A 18 -17.45 0.66 4.07
N THR A 19 -16.41 0.49 3.27
CA THR A 19 -15.05 0.90 3.62
C THR A 19 -14.96 2.42 3.75
N ALA A 20 -15.53 3.18 2.83
CA ALA A 20 -15.58 4.64 2.90
C ALA A 20 -16.35 5.13 4.13
N ALA A 21 -17.49 4.52 4.44
CA ALA A 21 -18.27 4.83 5.64
C ALA A 21 -17.48 4.54 6.93
N MET A 22 -16.79 3.41 7.01
CA MET A 22 -15.92 3.05 8.13
C MET A 22 -14.78 4.06 8.31
N ILE A 23 -14.12 4.47 7.24
CA ILE A 23 -13.07 5.48 7.28
C ILE A 23 -13.62 6.81 7.78
N THR A 24 -14.78 7.23 7.30
CA THR A 24 -15.43 8.48 7.73
C THR A 24 -15.76 8.47 9.23
N VAL A 25 -16.19 7.32 9.76
CA VAL A 25 -16.51 7.20 11.20
C VAL A 25 -15.26 7.15 12.06
N SER A 26 -14.21 6.45 11.62
CA SER A 26 -12.99 6.20 12.40
C SER A 26 -11.94 7.30 12.25
N ALA A 27 -11.80 7.90 11.08
CA ALA A 27 -10.81 8.95 10.80
C ALA A 27 -11.33 10.36 11.11
N LYS A 28 -11.65 10.59 12.37
CA LYS A 28 -12.08 11.93 12.83
C LYS A 28 -10.89 12.86 13.08
N PRO A 29 -11.06 14.18 12.96
CA PRO A 29 -10.05 15.13 13.35
C PRO A 29 -9.57 14.91 14.81
N PRO A 30 -8.29 15.19 15.13
CA PRO A 30 -7.73 14.93 16.46
C PRO A 30 -8.50 15.58 17.61
N ASN A 31 -9.01 16.79 17.42
CA ASN A 31 -9.83 17.49 18.42
C ASN A 31 -11.15 16.75 18.72
N ILE A 32 -11.82 16.20 17.71
CA ILE A 32 -13.05 15.42 17.88
C ILE A 32 -12.75 14.10 18.60
N ASN A 33 -11.65 13.43 18.25
CA ASN A 33 -11.23 12.24 18.97
C ASN A 33 -10.86 12.53 20.42
N ALA A 34 -10.14 13.63 20.68
CA ALA A 34 -9.80 14.07 22.03
C ALA A 34 -11.06 14.30 22.88
N MET A 35 -12.05 15.03 22.36
CA MET A 35 -13.33 15.24 23.05
C MET A 35 -14.03 13.89 23.32
N SER A 36 -14.09 13.01 22.34
CA SER A 36 -14.72 11.70 22.52
C SER A 36 -14.05 10.86 23.60
N ILE A 37 -12.72 10.95 23.73
CA ILE A 37 -11.95 10.23 24.75
C ILE A 37 -12.22 10.87 26.14
N VAL A 38 -12.08 12.19 26.25
CA VAL A 38 -12.15 12.89 27.54
C VAL A 38 -13.59 12.93 28.08
N ASP A 39 -14.57 13.24 27.22
CA ASP A 39 -15.94 13.49 27.68
C ASP A 39 -16.71 12.17 27.91
N ARG A 40 -16.45 11.16 27.11
CA ARG A 40 -17.22 9.92 27.10
C ARG A 40 -16.38 8.69 27.40
N GLY A 41 -15.25 8.50 26.69
CA GLY A 41 -14.46 7.27 26.76
C GLY A 41 -13.91 7.01 28.15
N LEU A 42 -13.37 8.01 28.84
CA LEU A 42 -12.85 7.87 30.19
C LEU A 42 -13.96 7.50 31.22
N ASP A 43 -15.17 8.00 31.02
CA ASP A 43 -16.31 7.68 31.89
C ASP A 43 -16.82 6.27 31.64
N GLU A 44 -17.01 5.89 30.38
CA GLU A 44 -17.43 4.54 29.98
C GLU A 44 -16.46 3.43 30.40
N LEU A 45 -15.15 3.76 30.43
CA LEU A 45 -14.10 2.84 30.92
C LEU A 45 -13.92 2.88 32.43
N GLY A 46 -14.69 3.70 33.15
CA GLY A 46 -14.61 3.82 34.60
C GLY A 46 -13.42 4.59 35.13
N PHE A 47 -12.71 5.34 34.29
CA PHE A 47 -11.51 6.09 34.72
C PHE A 47 -11.83 7.46 35.38
N LYS A 48 -13.00 8.02 35.12
CA LYS A 48 -13.41 9.32 35.71
C LYS A 48 -13.89 9.22 37.16
N ARG A 49 -14.52 8.12 37.53
CA ARG A 49 -15.14 7.96 38.87
C ARG A 49 -14.25 7.17 39.79
N GLY A 50 -13.15 7.79 40.22
CA GLY A 50 -12.28 7.28 41.27
C GLY A 50 -11.92 5.81 41.06
N ALA A 51 -11.16 5.51 40.05
CA ALA A 51 -10.71 4.18 39.66
C ALA A 51 -9.99 3.45 40.85
N ALA A 52 -10.74 3.14 41.91
CA ALA A 52 -10.22 2.48 43.11
C ALA A 52 -9.44 1.19 42.78
N GLN A 53 -9.86 0.52 41.69
CA GLN A 53 -9.18 -0.66 41.18
C GLN A 53 -7.79 -0.34 40.63
N LEU A 54 -7.62 0.80 39.94
CA LEU A 54 -6.32 1.22 39.41
C LEU A 54 -5.39 1.76 40.50
N SER A 55 -5.93 2.45 41.49
CA SER A 55 -5.15 2.95 42.63
C SER A 55 -4.56 1.82 43.49
N ALA A 56 -5.22 0.66 43.52
CA ALA A 56 -4.68 -0.55 44.17
C ALA A 56 -3.39 -1.06 43.48
N PHE A 57 -3.22 -0.74 42.19
CA PHE A 57 -2.00 -1.04 41.41
C PHE A 57 -1.04 0.14 41.31
N GLY A 58 -1.26 1.22 42.06
CA GLY A 58 -0.44 2.42 42.00
C GLY A 58 -0.56 3.20 40.67
N ILE A 59 -1.62 2.98 39.90
CA ILE A 59 -1.88 3.64 38.59
C ILE A 59 -2.88 4.76 38.77
N SER A 60 -2.57 5.93 38.22
CA SER A 60 -3.50 7.05 38.07
C SER A 60 -3.62 7.42 36.60
N VAL A 61 -4.83 7.74 36.16
CA VAL A 61 -5.13 8.17 34.77
C VAL A 61 -5.51 9.65 34.79
N GLY A 62 -4.77 10.46 34.03
CA GLY A 62 -5.13 11.87 33.81
C GLY A 62 -6.44 11.96 33.04
N THR A 63 -7.31 12.90 33.47
CA THR A 63 -8.63 13.10 32.83
C THR A 63 -8.61 14.17 31.76
N GLU A 64 -7.47 14.76 31.50
CA GLU A 64 -7.28 15.82 30.50
C GLU A 64 -6.24 15.38 29.47
N MET A 65 -6.38 15.90 28.25
CA MET A 65 -5.39 15.67 27.20
C MET A 65 -4.10 16.42 27.51
N THR A 66 -2.97 15.78 27.31
CA THR A 66 -1.67 16.42 27.48
C THR A 66 -1.48 17.53 26.44
N VAL A 67 -1.17 18.72 26.90
CA VAL A 67 -0.83 19.86 26.04
C VAL A 67 0.69 19.88 25.85
N VAL A 68 1.11 19.79 24.60
CA VAL A 68 2.52 19.85 24.23
C VAL A 68 2.76 21.02 23.27
N PRO A 69 3.88 21.76 23.39
CA PRO A 69 4.23 22.80 22.44
C PRO A 69 4.50 22.17 21.08
N GLY A 70 3.97 22.79 20.02
CA GLY A 70 4.14 22.37 18.64
C GLY A 70 4.53 23.53 17.72
N ARG A 71 5.09 23.22 16.59
CA ARG A 71 5.45 24.19 15.57
C ARG A 71 4.92 23.73 14.20
N ILE A 72 4.21 24.63 13.52
CA ILE A 72 3.79 24.40 12.12
C ILE A 72 4.94 24.86 11.21
N LEU A 73 5.47 23.94 10.43
CA LEU A 73 6.49 24.24 9.45
C LEU A 73 5.83 24.75 8.16
N SER A 74 6.48 25.71 7.52
CA SER A 74 6.07 26.16 6.18
C SER A 74 6.22 25.03 5.17
N PRO A 75 5.33 24.94 4.16
CA PRO A 75 5.48 23.99 3.06
C PRO A 75 6.85 24.10 2.40
N PRO A 76 7.45 23.00 1.96
CA PRO A 76 8.75 23.03 1.30
C PRO A 76 8.65 23.66 -0.08
N GLY A 77 9.69 24.40 -0.49
CA GLY A 77 9.87 24.79 -1.88
C GLY A 77 10.38 23.60 -2.69
N ILE A 78 9.61 23.16 -3.69
CA ILE A 78 9.98 22.02 -4.54
C ILE A 78 10.54 22.53 -5.86
N LYS A 79 11.73 22.03 -6.25
CA LYS A 79 12.39 22.40 -7.50
C LYS A 79 12.62 21.16 -8.36
N TYR A 80 12.12 21.18 -9.57
CA TYR A 80 12.36 20.19 -10.60
C TYR A 80 13.34 20.70 -11.66
N GLY A 81 13.84 19.82 -12.53
CA GLY A 81 14.68 20.22 -13.67
C GLY A 81 13.89 21.02 -14.70
N GLN A 82 12.62 20.70 -14.88
CA GLN A 82 11.70 21.45 -15.71
C GLN A 82 10.33 21.53 -15.04
N GLY A 83 9.72 22.71 -15.07
CA GLY A 83 8.44 22.98 -14.43
C GLY A 83 8.57 23.29 -12.93
N THR A 84 7.57 23.98 -12.40
CA THR A 84 7.45 24.31 -10.98
C THR A 84 6.08 23.87 -10.50
N PRO A 85 6.00 22.88 -9.61
CA PRO A 85 4.72 22.45 -9.07
C PRO A 85 4.17 23.51 -8.11
N SER A 86 2.85 23.61 -8.03
CA SER A 86 2.18 24.33 -6.94
C SER A 86 2.17 23.42 -5.71
N VAL A 87 2.68 23.94 -4.61
CA VAL A 87 2.63 23.25 -3.29
C VAL A 87 1.57 23.96 -2.45
N ASP A 88 0.61 23.21 -1.95
CA ASP A 88 -0.45 23.75 -1.08
C ASP A 88 0.02 23.89 0.38
N GLU A 89 -0.83 24.48 1.23
CA GLU A 89 -0.56 24.68 2.66
C GLU A 89 -0.37 23.36 3.44
N ARG A 90 -0.85 22.24 2.90
CA ARG A 90 -0.68 20.90 3.48
C ARG A 90 0.56 20.19 2.99
N ALA A 91 1.46 20.91 2.29
CA ALA A 91 2.66 20.39 1.65
C ALA A 91 2.36 19.27 0.63
N SER A 92 1.23 19.35 -0.07
CA SER A 92 0.84 18.45 -1.14
C SER A 92 1.12 19.10 -2.50
N TRP A 93 1.59 18.31 -3.45
CA TRP A 93 1.81 18.73 -4.83
C TRP A 93 1.60 17.57 -5.79
N ASN A 94 1.51 17.86 -7.08
CA ASN A 94 1.41 16.86 -8.13
C ASN A 94 2.62 16.92 -9.08
N LEU A 95 2.79 15.86 -9.87
CA LEU A 95 3.87 15.73 -10.84
C LEU A 95 3.46 16.14 -12.26
N ARG A 96 2.40 16.92 -12.42
CA ARG A 96 1.92 17.33 -13.74
C ARG A 96 2.90 18.36 -14.34
N ASN A 97 3.29 18.14 -15.59
CA ASN A 97 4.14 19.05 -16.36
C ASN A 97 5.50 19.37 -15.70
N VAL A 98 6.03 18.45 -14.91
CA VAL A 98 7.37 18.59 -14.31
C VAL A 98 8.26 17.45 -14.79
N LYS A 99 9.58 17.72 -14.84
CA LYS A 99 10.59 16.68 -15.07
C LYS A 99 11.63 16.70 -13.96
N PHE A 100 12.08 15.53 -13.58
CA PHE A 100 13.12 15.37 -12.57
C PHE A 100 14.40 16.18 -12.95
N ALA A 101 15.04 16.77 -11.98
CA ALA A 101 16.30 17.47 -12.18
C ALA A 101 17.42 16.51 -12.62
N LYS A 102 17.37 15.29 -12.08
CA LYS A 102 18.23 14.18 -12.47
C LYS A 102 17.34 12.95 -12.62
N GLY A 103 16.96 12.61 -13.84
CA GLY A 103 16.18 11.42 -14.15
C GLY A 103 17.04 10.17 -14.02
N ALA A 104 16.44 9.10 -13.51
CA ALA A 104 17.06 7.78 -13.52
C ALA A 104 17.09 7.19 -14.94
N ARG A 105 17.93 6.17 -15.13
CA ARG A 105 17.99 5.38 -16.36
C ARG A 105 17.29 4.04 -16.10
N LEU A 106 16.26 3.77 -16.87
CA LEU A 106 15.53 2.50 -16.85
C LEU A 106 15.98 1.68 -18.06
N GLU A 107 17.07 0.99 -17.88
CA GLU A 107 17.66 0.04 -18.83
C GLU A 107 17.45 -1.36 -18.29
N ASN A 108 17.25 -2.34 -19.15
CA ASN A 108 17.12 -3.75 -18.74
C ASN A 108 16.12 -3.95 -17.58
N TRP A 109 14.86 -3.66 -17.82
CA TRP A 109 13.79 -3.89 -16.87
C TRP A 109 12.89 -5.06 -17.30
N ALA A 110 12.12 -5.58 -16.38
CA ALA A 110 11.26 -6.73 -16.62
C ALA A 110 9.83 -6.46 -16.10
N VAL A 111 8.88 -7.21 -16.64
CA VAL A 111 7.49 -7.26 -16.15
C VAL A 111 7.19 -8.68 -15.71
N LEU A 112 6.71 -8.83 -14.48
CA LEU A 112 6.21 -10.09 -13.95
C LEU A 112 4.69 -10.00 -13.77
N VAL A 113 3.97 -10.87 -14.46
CA VAL A 113 2.53 -11.01 -14.32
C VAL A 113 2.24 -12.16 -13.35
N ILE A 114 1.48 -11.89 -12.31
CA ILE A 114 1.01 -12.91 -11.38
C ILE A 114 -0.35 -13.41 -11.87
N LEU A 115 -0.45 -14.71 -12.15
CA LEU A 115 -1.68 -15.39 -12.52
C LEU A 115 -2.12 -16.26 -11.34
N ASP A 116 -3.10 -15.76 -10.57
CA ASP A 116 -3.66 -16.48 -9.42
C ASP A 116 -5.02 -17.07 -9.82
N GLY A 117 -5.03 -18.32 -10.26
CA GLY A 117 -6.21 -19.00 -10.81
C GLY A 117 -7.43 -19.10 -9.87
N ASN A 118 -7.34 -18.58 -8.64
CA ASN A 118 -8.48 -18.42 -7.72
C ASN A 118 -9.17 -17.06 -7.85
N THR A 119 -8.66 -16.18 -8.71
CA THR A 119 -9.20 -14.85 -8.99
C THR A 119 -9.34 -14.65 -10.48
N ARG A 120 -10.15 -13.69 -10.89
CA ARG A 120 -10.19 -13.27 -12.29
C ARG A 120 -8.94 -12.44 -12.56
N ASP A 121 -7.96 -13.05 -13.22
CA ASP A 121 -6.74 -12.37 -13.65
C ASP A 121 -7.09 -11.30 -14.70
N GLU A 122 -6.52 -10.11 -14.55
CA GLU A 122 -6.71 -9.01 -15.52
C GLU A 122 -6.02 -9.33 -16.85
N PHE A 123 -4.83 -9.95 -16.77
CA PHE A 123 -4.07 -10.40 -17.93
C PHE A 123 -3.92 -11.91 -17.91
N SER A 124 -4.26 -12.57 -19.00
CA SER A 124 -4.26 -14.04 -19.06
C SER A 124 -2.95 -14.64 -19.53
N ARG A 125 -2.08 -13.85 -20.19
CA ARG A 125 -0.84 -14.30 -20.82
C ARG A 125 0.17 -13.15 -20.99
N PRO A 126 1.47 -13.47 -21.14
CA PRO A 126 2.54 -12.47 -21.31
C PRO A 126 2.46 -11.63 -22.60
N ASP A 127 1.80 -12.13 -23.63
CA ASP A 127 1.64 -11.48 -24.94
C ASP A 127 0.29 -10.76 -25.09
N ASP A 128 -0.41 -10.52 -23.98
CA ASP A 128 -1.68 -9.81 -23.95
C ASP A 128 -1.52 -8.37 -24.45
N PRO A 129 -2.33 -7.89 -25.43
CA PRO A 129 -2.22 -6.52 -25.94
C PRO A 129 -2.48 -5.44 -24.89
N GLU A 130 -3.39 -5.66 -23.93
CA GLU A 130 -3.67 -4.71 -22.86
C GLU A 130 -2.52 -4.63 -21.87
N LEU A 131 -1.86 -5.77 -21.59
CA LEU A 131 -0.63 -5.81 -20.83
C LEU A 131 0.47 -5.01 -21.52
N GLN A 132 0.63 -5.17 -22.83
CA GLN A 132 1.59 -4.41 -23.62
C GLN A 132 1.31 -2.91 -23.56
N ALA A 133 0.06 -2.50 -23.69
CA ALA A 133 -0.34 -1.10 -23.54
C ALA A 133 -0.02 -0.57 -22.15
N THR A 134 -0.24 -1.36 -21.11
CA THR A 134 0.02 -1.00 -19.71
C THR A 134 1.50 -0.73 -19.46
N TYR A 135 2.39 -1.65 -19.81
CA TYR A 135 3.82 -1.44 -19.55
C TYR A 135 4.46 -0.39 -20.47
N ARG A 136 3.94 -0.23 -21.70
CA ARG A 136 4.37 0.88 -22.59
C ARG A 136 3.92 2.23 -22.04
N GLY A 137 2.68 2.32 -21.54
CA GLY A 137 2.20 3.50 -20.83
C GLY A 137 3.05 3.88 -19.62
N PHE A 138 3.46 2.89 -18.83
CA PHE A 138 4.42 3.10 -17.74
C PHE A 138 5.76 3.66 -18.26
N ALA A 139 6.33 3.07 -19.30
CA ALA A 139 7.58 3.55 -19.90
C ALA A 139 7.46 4.99 -20.43
N ASP A 140 6.32 5.34 -21.04
CA ASP A 140 6.06 6.69 -21.54
C ASP A 140 5.91 7.69 -20.39
N MET A 141 5.27 7.32 -19.30
CA MET A 141 5.21 8.16 -18.10
C MET A 141 6.60 8.42 -17.51
N CYS A 142 7.45 7.40 -17.46
CA CYS A 142 8.85 7.56 -17.04
C CYS A 142 9.60 8.54 -17.95
N ARG A 143 9.47 8.41 -19.27
CA ARG A 143 10.10 9.35 -20.23
C ARG A 143 9.58 10.77 -20.06
N ASN A 144 8.27 10.92 -19.91
CA ASN A 144 7.63 12.23 -19.72
C ASN A 144 8.08 12.90 -18.43
N SER A 145 8.39 12.11 -17.39
CA SER A 145 8.94 12.58 -16.12
C SER A 145 10.45 12.91 -16.17
N GLY A 146 11.10 12.75 -17.33
CA GLY A 146 12.52 13.08 -17.52
C GLY A 146 13.49 11.93 -17.26
N MET A 147 13.00 10.68 -17.19
CA MET A 147 13.85 9.50 -17.13
C MET A 147 14.30 9.06 -18.53
N THR A 148 15.45 8.41 -18.61
CA THR A 148 15.90 7.72 -19.81
C THR A 148 15.40 6.27 -19.76
N VAL A 149 14.57 5.87 -20.70
CA VAL A 149 14.03 4.50 -20.78
C VAL A 149 14.49 3.86 -22.08
N ASP A 150 14.99 2.63 -22.01
CA ASP A 150 15.35 1.86 -23.19
C ASP A 150 14.20 1.81 -24.20
N LYS A 151 14.56 1.80 -25.49
CA LYS A 151 13.57 1.68 -26.58
C LYS A 151 13.05 0.26 -26.72
N LYS A 152 13.77 -0.73 -26.22
CA LYS A 152 13.39 -2.13 -26.26
C LYS A 152 12.29 -2.39 -25.24
N ASP A 153 11.27 -3.15 -25.64
CA ASP A 153 10.25 -3.63 -24.71
C ASP A 153 10.88 -4.48 -23.59
N PRO A 154 10.33 -4.45 -22.37
CA PRO A 154 10.84 -5.24 -21.25
C PRO A 154 10.69 -6.74 -21.51
N VAL A 155 11.49 -7.54 -20.81
CA VAL A 155 11.23 -8.99 -20.74
C VAL A 155 10.00 -9.22 -19.90
N VAL A 156 8.99 -9.90 -20.47
CA VAL A 156 7.74 -10.24 -19.77
C VAL A 156 7.78 -11.71 -19.38
N VAL A 157 7.57 -11.97 -18.10
CA VAL A 157 7.42 -13.33 -17.55
C VAL A 157 6.11 -13.44 -16.77
N ALA A 158 5.56 -14.64 -16.67
CA ALA A 158 4.34 -14.89 -15.92
C ALA A 158 4.55 -16.00 -14.88
N ALA A 159 4.07 -15.77 -13.67
CA ALA A 159 4.03 -16.74 -12.60
C ALA A 159 2.59 -17.24 -12.41
N ARG A 160 2.30 -18.46 -12.83
CA ARG A 160 1.03 -19.12 -12.57
C ARG A 160 1.09 -19.76 -11.19
N LEU A 161 0.35 -19.20 -10.25
CA LEU A 161 0.37 -19.62 -8.87
C LEU A 161 -0.45 -20.91 -8.66
N PRO A 162 -0.01 -21.81 -7.77
CA PRO A 162 -0.83 -22.92 -7.33
C PRO A 162 -2.09 -22.42 -6.59
N PRO A 163 -3.19 -23.19 -6.61
CA PRO A 163 -4.40 -22.83 -5.89
C PRO A 163 -4.14 -22.69 -4.39
N LYS A 164 -4.99 -21.92 -3.71
CA LYS A 164 -4.94 -21.78 -2.25
C LYS A 164 -5.11 -23.13 -1.59
N ASN A 165 -4.20 -23.44 -0.66
CA ASN A 165 -4.19 -24.70 0.07
C ASN A 165 -4.29 -24.41 1.59
N PRO A 166 -5.25 -25.02 2.31
CA PRO A 166 -5.35 -24.88 3.77
C PRO A 166 -4.07 -25.29 4.51
N ASN A 167 -3.29 -26.20 3.95
CA ASN A 167 -2.02 -26.67 4.52
C ASN A 167 -0.83 -25.73 4.19
N ASP A 168 -1.04 -24.68 3.38
CA ASP A 168 -0.06 -23.64 3.08
C ASP A 168 -0.69 -22.25 3.27
N PRO A 169 -1.01 -21.86 4.51
CA PRO A 169 -1.69 -20.60 4.80
C PRO A 169 -0.87 -19.36 4.45
N THR A 170 0.44 -19.50 4.38
CA THR A 170 1.40 -18.43 4.04
C THR A 170 1.71 -18.34 2.55
N ARG A 171 1.11 -19.19 1.73
CA ARG A 171 1.34 -19.22 0.27
C ARG A 171 2.81 -19.50 -0.12
N SER A 172 3.54 -20.28 0.66
CA SER A 172 4.96 -20.57 0.46
C SER A 172 5.25 -21.21 -0.90
N GLN A 173 4.37 -22.08 -1.39
CA GLN A 173 4.50 -22.69 -2.71
C GLN A 173 4.34 -21.65 -3.83
N ALA A 174 3.40 -20.71 -3.68
CA ALA A 174 3.21 -19.63 -4.63
C ALA A 174 4.42 -18.68 -4.66
N ILE A 175 4.98 -18.35 -3.50
CA ILE A 175 6.20 -17.53 -3.39
C ILE A 175 7.39 -18.24 -4.04
N THR A 176 7.51 -19.55 -3.86
CA THR A 176 8.54 -20.37 -4.53
C THR A 176 8.39 -20.33 -6.05
N THR A 177 7.16 -20.41 -6.56
CA THR A 177 6.88 -20.30 -8.00
C THR A 177 7.28 -18.92 -8.54
N ILE A 178 6.96 -17.85 -7.82
CA ILE A 178 7.37 -16.48 -8.18
C ILE A 178 8.89 -16.37 -8.23
N ARG A 179 9.58 -16.87 -7.21
CA ARG A 179 11.05 -16.89 -7.18
C ARG A 179 11.63 -17.62 -8.40
N GLN A 180 11.11 -18.79 -8.74
CA GLN A 180 11.58 -19.56 -9.90
C GLN A 180 11.40 -18.75 -11.19
N GLN A 181 10.29 -18.05 -11.38
CA GLN A 181 10.07 -17.21 -12.56
C GLN A 181 11.03 -16.03 -12.62
N LEU A 182 11.27 -15.35 -11.50
CA LEU A 182 12.26 -14.27 -11.45
C LEU A 182 13.67 -14.76 -11.77
N MET A 183 14.04 -15.96 -11.35
CA MET A 183 15.33 -16.57 -11.67
C MET A 183 15.50 -16.99 -13.14
N THR A 184 14.44 -17.03 -13.95
CA THR A 184 14.54 -17.25 -15.40
C THR A 184 15.06 -16.05 -16.17
N LEU A 185 15.07 -14.87 -15.55
CA LEU A 185 15.60 -13.65 -16.16
C LEU A 185 17.10 -13.80 -16.39
N LYS A 186 17.52 -13.76 -17.65
CA LYS A 186 18.92 -14.02 -18.06
C LYS A 186 19.93 -13.00 -17.53
N SER A 187 19.47 -11.81 -17.21
CA SER A 187 20.25 -10.73 -16.63
C SER A 187 19.47 -10.08 -15.52
N LYS A 188 20.16 -9.64 -14.47
CA LYS A 188 19.53 -8.91 -13.34
C LYS A 188 18.90 -7.62 -13.88
N PRO A 189 17.57 -7.46 -13.79
CA PRO A 189 16.92 -6.22 -14.21
C PRO A 189 17.18 -5.09 -13.20
N SER A 190 17.19 -3.86 -13.69
CA SER A 190 17.26 -2.66 -12.82
C SER A 190 15.95 -2.37 -12.12
N LEU A 191 14.84 -2.86 -12.66
CA LEU A 191 13.49 -2.76 -12.09
C LEU A 191 12.67 -3.97 -12.54
N VAL A 192 11.82 -4.46 -11.68
CA VAL A 192 10.76 -5.42 -12.02
C VAL A 192 9.40 -4.80 -11.73
N LEU A 193 8.62 -4.54 -12.76
CA LEU A 193 7.21 -4.14 -12.62
C LEU A 193 6.38 -5.40 -12.39
N ILE A 194 5.76 -5.52 -11.23
CA ILE A 194 4.99 -6.70 -10.86
C ILE A 194 3.50 -6.36 -10.85
N LEU A 195 2.73 -7.10 -11.65
CA LEU A 195 1.29 -6.93 -11.78
C LEU A 195 0.60 -8.06 -10.99
N LEU A 196 -0.10 -7.66 -9.93
CA LEU A 196 -0.81 -8.56 -9.02
C LEU A 196 -2.26 -8.71 -9.45
N SER A 197 -2.77 -9.93 -9.47
CA SER A 197 -4.18 -10.23 -9.76
C SER A 197 -5.09 -10.12 -8.53
N SER A 198 -4.53 -10.00 -7.34
CA SER A 198 -5.31 -9.92 -6.09
C SER A 198 -4.59 -9.15 -4.99
N GLY A 199 -5.35 -8.72 -3.97
CA GLY A 199 -4.81 -8.12 -2.74
C GLY A 199 -4.32 -9.15 -1.69
N ASP A 200 -3.82 -10.32 -2.10
CA ASP A 200 -3.30 -11.32 -1.18
C ASP A 200 -2.05 -10.82 -0.48
N LYS A 201 -2.18 -10.54 0.82
CA LYS A 201 -1.09 -9.99 1.65
C LYS A 201 0.16 -10.87 1.71
N HIS A 202 -0.01 -12.19 1.65
CA HIS A 202 1.11 -13.13 1.72
C HIS A 202 1.92 -13.12 0.42
N ILE A 203 1.23 -13.03 -0.73
CA ILE A 203 1.88 -12.87 -2.03
C ILE A 203 2.65 -11.54 -2.08
N TYR A 204 2.00 -10.44 -1.71
CA TYR A 204 2.66 -9.12 -1.69
C TYR A 204 3.89 -9.11 -0.78
N SER A 205 3.75 -9.56 0.47
CA SER A 205 4.86 -9.59 1.42
C SER A 205 5.97 -10.53 0.99
N GLY A 206 5.61 -11.69 0.40
CA GLY A 206 6.57 -12.64 -0.13
C GLY A 206 7.39 -12.10 -1.30
N ILE A 207 6.74 -11.37 -2.21
CA ILE A 207 7.42 -10.69 -3.32
C ILE A 207 8.40 -9.63 -2.79
N LYS A 208 7.95 -8.77 -1.87
CA LYS A 208 8.82 -7.76 -1.25
C LYS A 208 10.04 -8.42 -0.60
N TYR A 209 9.83 -9.46 0.19
CA TYR A 209 10.92 -10.18 0.81
C TYR A 209 11.90 -10.79 -0.20
N LEU A 210 11.39 -11.40 -1.29
CA LEU A 210 12.24 -11.94 -2.34
C LEU A 210 13.08 -10.86 -3.03
N CYS A 211 12.47 -9.76 -3.40
CA CYS A 211 13.15 -8.68 -4.12
C CYS A 211 14.17 -7.97 -3.23
N ASP A 212 13.77 -7.62 -2.00
CA ASP A 212 14.59 -6.79 -1.10
C ASP A 212 15.72 -7.60 -0.42
N SER A 213 15.50 -8.90 -0.16
CA SER A 213 16.41 -9.67 0.71
C SER A 213 17.13 -10.83 0.00
N HIS A 214 16.58 -11.36 -1.07
CA HIS A 214 17.13 -12.59 -1.70
C HIS A 214 17.66 -12.37 -3.11
N LEU A 215 17.00 -11.54 -3.89
CA LEU A 215 17.32 -11.35 -5.31
C LEU A 215 17.98 -10.00 -5.56
N ASP A 216 17.98 -9.12 -4.56
CA ASP A 216 18.53 -7.76 -4.65
C ASP A 216 18.00 -7.06 -5.93
N LEU A 217 16.68 -7.16 -6.14
CA LEU A 217 15.95 -6.54 -7.22
C LEU A 217 15.25 -5.29 -6.68
N GLY A 218 15.57 -4.13 -7.24
CA GLY A 218 14.93 -2.87 -6.91
C GLY A 218 13.51 -2.75 -7.45
#